data_9baa977e38c17723cbcc832e798ab63b
#
_entry.id   9baa977e38c17723cbcc832e798ab63b
#
_cell.length_a   1.000
_cell.length_b   1.000
_cell.length_c   1.000
_cell.angle_alpha   90.00
_cell.angle_beta   90.00
_cell.angle_gamma   90.00
#
_symmetry.space_group_name_H-M   'P 1'
#
loop_
_entity.id
_entity.type
_entity.pdbx_description
1 polymer ?
#
loop_
_entity_poly.entity_id
_entity_poly.type
_entity_poly.pdbx_seq_one_letter_code
_entity_poly.pdbx_strand_id
1 'polypeptide(L)'
;MAETIRSVDPSESSRLTEIGQLTALAYLADGLVDQAHPYIPQLKDAHTRASDAELLMMVDGEDGEGPVVGTITVVPPGSSLVELATGDEFELRMLAVSPIERGRGIGAKLTQRAMDRAVELGASRVVLSTMETMHVAHRLYERMGFQRREDLDWTVIDNDDGTVQRLSRAEADKAERAGTAIHLIGYSWAP
;
A
#
# COMPACT_ATOMS: atom_id res chain seq x y z
N MET A 1 15.60 14.00 -14.36
CA MET A 1 14.32 13.87 -15.09
C MET A 1 13.24 14.39 -14.16
N ALA A 2 12.33 15.20 -14.66
CA ALA A 2 11.22 15.68 -13.84
C ALA A 2 10.22 14.53 -13.65
N GLU A 3 9.65 14.46 -12.47
CA GLU A 3 8.67 13.44 -12.08
C GLU A 3 7.37 14.18 -11.70
N THR A 4 6.25 13.62 -12.07
CA THR A 4 4.92 14.17 -11.74
C THR A 4 4.16 13.17 -10.88
N ILE A 5 3.57 13.65 -9.76
CA ILE A 5 2.64 12.86 -8.95
C ILE A 5 1.24 13.44 -9.13
N ARG A 6 0.29 12.59 -9.46
CA ARG A 6 -1.12 12.95 -9.58
C ARG A 6 -2.06 11.82 -9.20
N SER A 7 -3.32 12.18 -8.95
CA SER A 7 -4.41 11.20 -8.81
C SER A 7 -4.74 10.59 -10.18
N VAL A 8 -5.20 9.35 -10.16
CA VAL A 8 -5.65 8.62 -11.35
C VAL A 8 -7.16 8.67 -11.41
N ASP A 9 -7.70 9.11 -12.54
CA ASP A 9 -9.14 9.04 -12.76
C ASP A 9 -9.57 7.57 -13.01
N PRO A 10 -10.67 7.08 -12.40
CA PRO A 10 -11.16 5.72 -12.63
C PRO A 10 -11.44 5.35 -14.09
N SER A 11 -11.60 6.33 -14.97
CA SER A 11 -11.78 6.12 -16.41
C SER A 11 -10.48 5.87 -17.19
N GLU A 12 -9.31 6.12 -16.57
CA GLU A 12 -7.99 5.94 -17.20
C GLU A 12 -7.55 4.46 -17.24
N SER A 13 -8.32 3.61 -17.90
CA SER A 13 -8.14 2.13 -17.88
C SER A 13 -6.73 1.67 -18.24
N SER A 14 -6.04 2.36 -19.16
CA SER A 14 -4.66 2.03 -19.52
C SER A 14 -3.69 2.27 -18.34
N ARG A 15 -3.83 3.40 -17.66
CA ARG A 15 -3.01 3.73 -16.47
C ARG A 15 -3.30 2.80 -15.31
N LEU A 16 -4.57 2.45 -15.09
CA LEU A 16 -4.95 1.50 -14.06
C LEU A 16 -4.36 0.11 -14.32
N THR A 17 -4.35 -0.33 -15.57
CA THR A 17 -3.70 -1.59 -15.97
C THR A 17 -2.19 -1.55 -15.69
N GLU A 18 -1.51 -0.47 -16.09
CA GLU A 18 -0.08 -0.25 -15.85
C GLU A 18 0.25 -0.26 -14.34
N ILE A 19 -0.53 0.45 -13.54
CA ILE A 19 -0.40 0.51 -12.07
C ILE A 19 -0.57 -0.88 -11.45
N GLY A 20 -1.58 -1.63 -11.86
CA GLY A 20 -1.82 -2.98 -11.37
C GLY A 20 -0.64 -3.92 -11.67
N GLN A 21 -0.10 -3.85 -12.89
CA GLN A 21 1.09 -4.62 -13.27
C GLN A 21 2.32 -4.21 -12.47
N LEU A 22 2.55 -2.91 -12.29
CA LEU A 22 3.66 -2.39 -11.48
C LEU A 22 3.55 -2.86 -10.03
N THR A 23 2.34 -2.80 -9.44
CA THR A 23 2.11 -3.23 -8.06
C THR A 23 2.47 -4.72 -7.89
N ALA A 24 1.94 -5.58 -8.75
CA ALA A 24 2.25 -7.01 -8.71
C ALA A 24 3.74 -7.29 -8.92
N LEU A 25 4.38 -6.59 -9.88
CA LEU A 25 5.81 -6.73 -10.17
C LEU A 25 6.69 -6.34 -8.97
N ALA A 26 6.32 -5.27 -8.25
CA ALA A 26 7.06 -4.82 -7.06
C ALA A 26 7.02 -5.87 -5.94
N TYR A 27 5.85 -6.48 -5.70
CA TYR A 27 5.68 -7.54 -4.69
C TYR A 27 6.44 -8.82 -5.07
N LEU A 28 6.40 -9.21 -6.35
CA LEU A 28 7.18 -10.34 -6.86
C LEU A 28 8.69 -10.11 -6.70
N ALA A 29 9.17 -8.92 -7.05
CA ALA A 29 10.59 -8.56 -6.95
C ALA A 29 11.11 -8.52 -5.51
N ASP A 30 10.25 -8.25 -4.54
CA ASP A 30 10.58 -8.27 -3.11
C ASP A 30 10.43 -9.67 -2.48
N GLY A 31 9.99 -10.66 -3.26
CA GLY A 31 9.77 -12.02 -2.78
C GLY A 31 8.61 -12.13 -1.76
N LEU A 32 7.69 -11.16 -1.76
CA LEU A 32 6.52 -11.14 -0.87
C LEU A 32 5.42 -12.09 -1.34
N VAL A 33 5.38 -12.35 -2.64
CA VAL A 33 4.47 -13.30 -3.31
C VAL A 33 5.24 -14.00 -4.44
N ASP A 34 4.79 -15.17 -4.87
CA ASP A 34 5.21 -15.81 -6.10
C ASP A 34 4.19 -15.58 -7.24
N GLN A 35 4.49 -16.06 -8.45
CA GLN A 35 3.64 -15.85 -9.63
C GLN A 35 2.28 -16.55 -9.54
N ALA A 36 2.18 -17.63 -8.77
CA ALA A 36 0.96 -18.40 -8.58
C ALA A 36 0.17 -17.95 -7.33
N HIS A 37 0.71 -16.97 -6.59
CA HIS A 37 0.13 -16.52 -5.34
C HIS A 37 -1.29 -15.97 -5.53
N PRO A 38 -2.28 -16.42 -4.73
CA PRO A 38 -3.68 -16.03 -4.90
C PRO A 38 -3.94 -14.54 -4.69
N TYR A 39 -3.04 -13.81 -4.04
CA TYR A 39 -3.13 -12.34 -3.85
C TYR A 39 -2.79 -11.52 -5.12
N ILE A 40 -2.19 -12.12 -6.16
CA ILE A 40 -1.80 -11.42 -7.40
C ILE A 40 -2.97 -10.72 -8.10
N PRO A 41 -4.17 -11.33 -8.24
CA PRO A 41 -5.33 -10.62 -8.81
C PRO A 41 -5.68 -9.33 -8.06
N GLN A 42 -5.64 -9.34 -6.72
CA GLN A 42 -5.93 -8.17 -5.90
C GLN A 42 -4.86 -7.07 -6.06
N LEU A 43 -3.57 -7.45 -6.15
CA LEU A 43 -2.50 -6.49 -6.43
C LEU A 43 -2.67 -5.82 -7.80
N LYS A 44 -3.20 -6.55 -8.79
CA LYS A 44 -3.48 -6.02 -10.14
C LYS A 44 -4.75 -5.20 -10.23
N ASP A 45 -5.66 -5.29 -9.27
CA ASP A 45 -6.94 -4.57 -9.29
C ASP A 45 -6.78 -3.11 -8.86
N ALA A 46 -6.19 -2.31 -9.73
CA ALA A 46 -6.11 -0.86 -9.56
C ALA A 46 -7.46 -0.16 -9.82
N HIS A 47 -8.38 -0.78 -10.55
CA HIS A 47 -9.70 -0.24 -10.83
C HIS A 47 -10.53 -0.10 -9.53
N THR A 48 -10.63 -1.14 -8.73
CA THR A 48 -11.32 -1.08 -7.44
C THR A 48 -10.67 -0.03 -6.53
N ARG A 49 -9.33 0.04 -6.49
CA ARG A 49 -8.62 1.04 -5.70
C ARG A 49 -8.92 2.48 -6.13
N ALA A 50 -8.99 2.75 -7.44
CA ALA A 50 -9.30 4.07 -7.96
C ALA A 50 -10.77 4.47 -7.81
N SER A 51 -11.68 3.47 -7.75
CA SER A 51 -13.13 3.71 -7.62
C SER A 51 -13.56 3.95 -6.18
N ASP A 52 -12.87 3.36 -5.19
CA ASP A 52 -13.28 3.37 -3.77
C ASP A 52 -12.29 4.12 -2.86
N ALA A 53 -11.17 4.60 -3.43
CA ALA A 53 -10.15 5.38 -2.74
C ALA A 53 -9.47 6.35 -3.71
N GLU A 54 -8.53 7.16 -3.23
CA GLU A 54 -7.70 7.98 -4.10
C GLU A 54 -6.40 7.26 -4.44
N LEU A 55 -6.23 6.90 -5.69
CA LEU A 55 -5.04 6.25 -6.20
C LEU A 55 -4.08 7.29 -6.77
N LEU A 56 -2.90 7.43 -6.17
CA LEU A 56 -1.84 8.30 -6.65
C LEU A 56 -0.86 7.50 -7.50
N MET A 57 -0.41 8.07 -8.61
CA MET A 57 0.69 7.57 -9.40
C MET A 57 1.80 8.61 -9.54
N MET A 58 3.03 8.13 -9.66
CA MET A 58 4.16 8.93 -10.12
C MET A 58 4.57 8.45 -11.51
N VAL A 59 4.70 9.39 -12.43
CA VAL A 59 5.20 9.15 -13.78
C VAL A 59 6.55 9.83 -13.99
N ASP A 60 7.40 9.25 -14.85
CA ASP A 60 8.68 9.82 -15.23
C ASP A 60 8.47 10.70 -16.47
N GLY A 61 8.25 12.01 -16.25
CA GLY A 61 7.98 13.00 -17.29
C GLY A 61 7.28 14.23 -16.71
N GLU A 62 7.56 15.41 -17.29
CA GLU A 62 6.98 16.70 -16.85
C GLU A 62 5.50 16.85 -17.24
N ASP A 63 5.11 16.21 -18.33
CA ASP A 63 3.75 16.27 -18.89
C ASP A 63 2.76 15.28 -18.25
N GLY A 64 3.23 14.40 -17.36
CA GLY A 64 2.40 13.36 -16.73
C GLY A 64 2.10 12.16 -17.65
N GLU A 65 2.69 12.11 -18.86
CA GLU A 65 2.45 11.09 -19.87
C GLU A 65 3.52 9.97 -19.90
N GLY A 66 4.59 10.12 -19.14
CA GLY A 66 5.64 9.11 -19.04
C GLY A 66 5.19 7.79 -18.43
N PRO A 67 6.09 6.77 -18.33
CA PRO A 67 5.78 5.50 -17.68
C PRO A 67 5.49 5.70 -16.20
N VAL A 68 4.59 4.87 -15.66
CA VAL A 68 4.34 4.84 -14.21
C VAL A 68 5.53 4.21 -13.50
N VAL A 69 6.12 4.96 -12.57
CA VAL A 69 7.31 4.51 -11.80
C VAL A 69 7.00 4.18 -10.34
N GLY A 70 5.82 4.55 -9.88
CA GLY A 70 5.35 4.20 -8.53
C GLY A 70 3.89 4.58 -8.30
N THR A 71 3.30 4.02 -7.27
CA THR A 71 1.91 4.21 -6.87
C THR A 71 1.71 4.05 -5.37
N ILE A 72 0.68 4.70 -4.83
CA ILE A 72 0.20 4.53 -3.45
C ILE A 72 -1.30 4.80 -3.42
N THR A 73 -2.03 4.11 -2.54
CA THR A 73 -3.47 4.32 -2.34
C THR A 73 -3.71 5.06 -1.04
N VAL A 74 -4.50 6.14 -1.10
CA VAL A 74 -4.99 6.91 0.06
C VAL A 74 -6.45 6.51 0.29
N VAL A 75 -6.69 5.76 1.34
CA VAL A 75 -8.01 5.17 1.66
C VAL A 75 -8.73 6.07 2.66
N PRO A 76 -9.84 6.70 2.28
CA PRO A 76 -10.62 7.55 3.18
C PRO A 76 -11.51 6.73 4.12
N PRO A 77 -12.01 7.35 5.21
CA PRO A 77 -13.03 6.74 6.04
C PRO A 77 -14.26 6.31 5.23
N GLY A 78 -14.79 5.11 5.53
CA GLY A 78 -15.97 4.56 4.85
C GLY A 78 -15.70 3.82 3.54
N SER A 79 -14.48 3.83 3.02
CA SER A 79 -14.09 2.98 1.91
C SER A 79 -14.13 1.49 2.32
N SER A 80 -14.50 0.62 1.39
CA SER A 80 -14.45 -0.83 1.59
C SER A 80 -13.03 -1.38 1.69
N LEU A 81 -12.04 -0.57 1.35
CA LEU A 81 -10.61 -0.89 1.41
C LEU A 81 -9.98 -0.64 2.78
N VAL A 82 -10.72 -0.08 3.75
CA VAL A 82 -10.21 0.15 5.12
C VAL A 82 -9.97 -1.19 5.82
N GLU A 83 -8.77 -1.33 6.37
CA GLU A 83 -8.38 -2.49 7.21
C GLU A 83 -8.07 -2.09 8.65
N LEU A 84 -7.50 -0.90 8.86
CA LEU A 84 -7.02 -0.41 10.16
C LEU A 84 -7.67 0.89 10.60
N ALA A 85 -7.89 1.82 9.67
CA ALA A 85 -8.35 3.17 10.00
C ALA A 85 -9.70 3.17 10.72
N THR A 86 -9.85 4.04 11.71
CA THR A 86 -11.08 4.23 12.48
C THR A 86 -11.47 5.70 12.53
N GLY A 87 -12.77 5.98 12.63
CA GLY A 87 -13.27 7.36 12.72
C GLY A 87 -12.92 8.19 11.49
N ASP A 88 -12.11 9.23 11.67
CA ASP A 88 -11.63 10.16 10.65
C ASP A 88 -10.14 9.92 10.26
N GLU A 89 -9.61 8.75 10.62
CA GLU A 89 -8.30 8.32 10.18
C GLU A 89 -8.32 7.92 8.70
N PHE A 90 -7.22 8.21 7.99
CA PHE A 90 -6.97 7.71 6.63
C PHE A 90 -5.94 6.60 6.65
N GLU A 91 -6.05 5.66 5.71
CA GLU A 91 -5.10 4.55 5.62
C GLU A 91 -4.29 4.63 4.33
N LEU A 92 -2.97 4.43 4.42
CA LEU A 92 -2.12 4.29 3.24
C LEU A 92 -1.90 2.81 2.92
N ARG A 93 -2.16 2.45 1.65
CA ARG A 93 -2.06 1.05 1.22
C ARG A 93 -1.30 0.91 -0.09
N MET A 94 -0.69 -0.25 -0.26
CA MET A 94 -0.10 -0.70 -1.53
C MET A 94 0.87 0.31 -2.15
N LEU A 95 1.79 0.88 -1.32
CA LEU A 95 2.93 1.60 -1.85
C LEU A 95 3.78 0.65 -2.69
N ALA A 96 3.93 0.95 -3.97
CA ALA A 96 4.75 0.17 -4.88
C ALA A 96 5.63 1.09 -5.73
N VAL A 97 6.89 0.70 -5.92
CA VAL A 97 7.87 1.40 -6.76
C VAL A 97 8.45 0.39 -7.74
N SER A 98 8.51 0.79 -9.01
CA SER A 98 9.13 -0.02 -10.07
C SER A 98 10.52 -0.49 -9.62
N PRO A 99 10.82 -1.81 -9.67
CA PRO A 99 12.10 -2.34 -9.19
C PRO A 99 13.33 -1.69 -9.82
N ILE A 100 13.23 -1.29 -11.10
CA ILE A 100 14.33 -0.64 -11.83
C ILE A 100 14.51 0.84 -11.48
N GLU A 101 13.51 1.46 -10.85
CA GLU A 101 13.49 2.88 -10.47
C GLU A 101 13.78 3.11 -8.97
N ARG A 102 14.11 2.07 -8.24
CA ARG A 102 14.45 2.14 -6.82
C ARG A 102 15.70 2.99 -6.57
N GLY A 103 15.83 3.53 -5.36
CA GLY A 103 16.95 4.39 -4.99
C GLY A 103 16.79 5.86 -5.38
N ARG A 104 15.75 6.24 -6.15
CA ARG A 104 15.44 7.62 -6.57
C ARG A 104 14.57 8.41 -5.57
N GLY A 105 14.23 7.82 -4.42
CA GLY A 105 13.37 8.46 -3.42
C GLY A 105 11.87 8.47 -3.78
N ILE A 106 11.45 7.73 -4.80
CA ILE A 106 10.06 7.67 -5.29
C ILE A 106 9.09 7.30 -4.18
N GLY A 107 9.40 6.27 -3.39
CA GLY A 107 8.55 5.85 -2.26
C GLY A 107 8.34 6.96 -1.23
N ALA A 108 9.39 7.72 -0.90
CA ALA A 108 9.29 8.85 0.03
C ALA A 108 8.44 9.99 -0.53
N LYS A 109 8.61 10.34 -1.81
CA LYS A 109 7.81 11.38 -2.47
C LYS A 109 6.34 11.01 -2.55
N LEU A 110 6.03 9.77 -2.91
CA LEU A 110 4.66 9.26 -2.94
C LEU A 110 4.02 9.25 -1.56
N THR A 111 4.74 8.75 -0.54
CA THR A 111 4.23 8.73 0.83
C THR A 111 3.99 10.15 1.35
N GLN A 112 4.91 11.11 1.09
CA GLN A 112 4.70 12.50 1.48
C GLN A 112 3.46 13.10 0.80
N ARG A 113 3.32 12.92 -0.51
CA ARG A 113 2.14 13.43 -1.23
C ARG A 113 0.83 12.80 -0.72
N ALA A 114 0.86 11.52 -0.36
CA ALA A 114 -0.29 10.82 0.20
C ALA A 114 -0.66 11.35 1.60
N MET A 115 0.33 11.64 2.46
CA MET A 115 0.12 12.29 3.76
C MET A 115 -0.48 13.67 3.60
N ASP A 116 0.10 14.50 2.72
CA ASP A 116 -0.41 15.85 2.42
C ASP A 116 -1.85 15.77 1.94
N ARG A 117 -2.15 14.82 1.06
CA ARG A 117 -3.49 14.60 0.53
C ARG A 117 -4.50 14.18 1.59
N ALA A 118 -4.12 13.28 2.49
CA ALA A 118 -4.97 12.89 3.61
C ALA A 118 -5.31 14.09 4.51
N VAL A 119 -4.32 14.96 4.80
CA VAL A 119 -4.52 16.20 5.56
C VAL A 119 -5.45 17.18 4.81
N GLU A 120 -5.25 17.38 3.51
CA GLU A 120 -6.15 18.20 2.66
C GLU A 120 -7.60 17.72 2.73
N LEU A 121 -7.81 16.42 2.91
CA LEU A 121 -9.13 15.78 3.03
C LEU A 121 -9.66 15.73 4.47
N GLY A 122 -8.92 16.26 5.44
CA GLY A 122 -9.35 16.39 6.82
C GLY A 122 -8.97 15.22 7.75
N ALA A 123 -7.96 14.42 7.38
CA ALA A 123 -7.50 13.35 8.24
C ALA A 123 -6.99 13.87 9.59
N SER A 124 -7.47 13.32 10.69
CA SER A 124 -6.90 13.54 12.02
C SER A 124 -5.61 12.75 12.22
N ARG A 125 -5.47 11.66 11.49
CA ARG A 125 -4.33 10.74 11.54
C ARG A 125 -4.23 9.94 10.27
N VAL A 126 -3.02 9.53 9.94
CA VAL A 126 -2.73 8.59 8.86
C VAL A 126 -2.17 7.31 9.46
N VAL A 127 -2.77 6.17 9.12
CA VAL A 127 -2.33 4.85 9.57
C VAL A 127 -1.88 3.99 8.39
N LEU A 128 -1.07 3.01 8.65
CA LEU A 128 -0.68 1.98 7.68
C LEU A 128 -0.22 0.71 8.39
N SER A 129 -0.25 -0.40 7.68
CA SER A 129 0.44 -1.62 8.09
C SER A 129 1.41 -2.09 7.01
N THR A 130 2.40 -2.85 7.42
CA THR A 130 3.41 -3.45 6.56
C THR A 130 3.85 -4.79 7.14
N MET A 131 4.26 -5.72 6.29
CA MET A 131 4.76 -7.00 6.80
C MET A 131 6.00 -6.80 7.66
N GLU A 132 6.13 -7.56 8.72
CA GLU A 132 7.26 -7.50 9.66
C GLU A 132 8.62 -7.64 8.94
N THR A 133 8.67 -8.38 7.84
CA THR A 133 9.88 -8.60 7.03
C THR A 133 10.28 -7.41 6.14
N MET A 134 9.40 -6.42 5.96
CA MET A 134 9.62 -5.30 5.03
C MET A 134 10.47 -4.17 5.66
N HIS A 135 11.69 -4.47 6.07
CA HIS A 135 12.57 -3.52 6.79
C HIS A 135 12.90 -2.23 6.02
N VAL A 136 12.84 -2.23 4.69
CA VAL A 136 13.02 -1.01 3.87
C VAL A 136 11.85 -0.06 4.06
N ALA A 137 10.64 -0.59 4.10
CA ALA A 137 9.41 0.17 4.34
C ALA A 137 9.39 0.74 5.77
N HIS A 138 9.78 -0.06 6.79
CA HIS A 138 9.89 0.42 8.17
C HIS A 138 10.79 1.64 8.27
N ARG A 139 12.02 1.57 7.74
CA ARG A 139 12.95 2.71 7.74
C ARG A 139 12.43 3.92 6.98
N LEU A 140 11.63 3.71 5.93
CA LEU A 140 10.97 4.80 5.21
C LEU A 140 9.98 5.51 6.12
N TYR A 141 9.03 4.78 6.68
CA TYR A 141 7.96 5.35 7.49
C TYR A 141 8.48 6.02 8.76
N GLU A 142 9.44 5.41 9.46
CA GLU A 142 10.07 5.99 10.64
C GLU A 142 10.79 7.32 10.33
N ARG A 143 11.54 7.40 9.21
CA ARG A 143 12.16 8.65 8.76
C ARG A 143 11.15 9.74 8.39
N MET A 144 9.96 9.36 7.98
CA MET A 144 8.87 10.28 7.66
C MET A 144 8.03 10.66 8.89
N GLY A 145 8.41 10.21 10.08
CA GLY A 145 7.76 10.57 11.34
C GLY A 145 6.61 9.68 11.76
N PHE A 146 6.37 8.57 11.04
CA PHE A 146 5.43 7.55 11.51
C PHE A 146 5.96 6.90 12.79
N GLN A 147 5.07 6.70 13.74
CA GLN A 147 5.34 6.04 15.01
C GLN A 147 4.74 4.63 15.00
N ARG A 148 5.48 3.70 15.56
CA ARG A 148 5.05 2.32 15.72
C ARG A 148 3.81 2.23 16.64
N ARG A 149 2.82 1.45 16.23
CA ARG A 149 1.54 1.23 16.92
C ARG A 149 1.29 -0.27 17.06
N GLU A 150 1.74 -0.84 18.17
CA GLU A 150 1.58 -2.27 18.46
C GLU A 150 0.10 -2.70 18.59
N ASP A 151 -0.77 -1.78 18.97
CA ASP A 151 -2.22 -2.01 19.04
C ASP A 151 -2.88 -2.12 17.65
N LEU A 152 -2.17 -1.74 16.58
CA LEU A 152 -2.59 -1.93 15.19
C LEU A 152 -1.97 -3.18 14.55
N ASP A 153 -1.23 -4.00 15.31
CA ASP A 153 -0.68 -5.24 14.78
C ASP A 153 -1.75 -6.28 14.57
N TRP A 154 -1.58 -7.03 13.52
CA TRP A 154 -2.48 -8.11 13.18
C TRP A 154 -1.77 -9.24 12.43
N THR A 155 -2.40 -10.40 12.44
CA THR A 155 -1.87 -11.58 11.78
C THR A 155 -2.91 -12.07 10.78
N VAL A 156 -2.44 -12.47 9.61
CA VAL A 156 -3.27 -13.03 8.55
C VAL A 156 -2.71 -14.35 8.05
N ILE A 157 -3.55 -15.07 7.36
CA ILE A 157 -3.15 -16.14 6.43
C ILE A 157 -3.72 -15.81 5.05
N ASP A 158 -3.01 -16.24 4.03
CA ASP A 158 -3.52 -16.28 2.67
C ASP A 158 -4.29 -17.58 2.45
N ASN A 159 -5.51 -17.47 1.97
CA ASN A 159 -6.31 -18.62 1.59
C ASN A 159 -6.06 -18.99 0.12
N ASP A 160 -6.30 -20.25 -0.24
CA ASP A 160 -6.12 -20.75 -1.61
C ASP A 160 -6.98 -20.04 -2.66
N ASP A 161 -8.07 -19.38 -2.23
CA ASP A 161 -8.97 -18.61 -3.10
C ASP A 161 -8.54 -17.14 -3.31
N GLY A 162 -7.40 -16.74 -2.77
CA GLY A 162 -6.86 -15.37 -2.88
C GLY A 162 -7.39 -14.40 -1.85
N THR A 163 -8.23 -14.85 -0.94
CA THR A 163 -8.66 -14.01 0.17
C THR A 163 -7.64 -14.00 1.29
N VAL A 164 -7.50 -12.86 1.95
CA VAL A 164 -6.67 -12.71 3.15
C VAL A 164 -7.57 -12.77 4.37
N GLN A 165 -7.32 -13.72 5.25
CA GLN A 165 -8.10 -13.86 6.47
C GLN A 165 -7.36 -13.28 7.66
N ARG A 166 -7.97 -12.29 8.32
CA ARG A 166 -7.49 -11.79 9.61
C ARG A 166 -7.78 -12.80 10.71
N LEU A 167 -6.77 -13.13 11.51
CA LEU A 167 -6.85 -14.15 12.53
C LEU A 167 -7.16 -13.56 13.91
N SER A 168 -7.94 -14.28 14.69
CA SER A 168 -7.98 -14.09 16.15
C SER A 168 -6.65 -14.53 16.77
N ARG A 169 -6.38 -14.12 18.01
CA ARG A 169 -5.14 -14.50 18.72
C ARG A 169 -4.91 -16.01 18.77
N ALA A 170 -5.97 -16.78 19.03
CA ALA A 170 -5.85 -18.25 19.12
C ALA A 170 -5.55 -18.91 17.77
N GLU A 171 -6.10 -18.35 16.67
CA GLU A 171 -5.82 -18.78 15.29
C GLU A 171 -4.40 -18.40 14.89
N ALA A 172 -3.94 -17.20 15.26
CA ALA A 172 -2.58 -16.73 15.00
C ALA A 172 -1.55 -17.69 15.63
N ASP A 173 -1.71 -18.07 16.90
CA ASP A 173 -0.83 -19.05 17.57
C ASP A 173 -0.77 -20.41 16.84
N LYS A 174 -1.88 -20.82 16.21
CA LYS A 174 -1.92 -22.05 15.41
C LYS A 174 -1.21 -21.88 14.07
N ALA A 175 -1.46 -20.75 13.38
CA ALA A 175 -0.84 -20.44 12.10
C ALA A 175 0.70 -20.26 12.24
N GLU A 176 1.16 -19.64 13.32
CA GLU A 176 2.59 -19.53 13.65
C GLU A 176 3.25 -20.91 13.78
N ARG A 177 2.63 -21.82 14.53
CA ARG A 177 3.15 -23.20 14.66
C ARG A 177 3.16 -23.97 13.35
N ALA A 178 2.27 -23.62 12.42
CA ALA A 178 2.21 -24.21 11.08
C ALA A 178 3.15 -23.51 10.07
N GLY A 179 3.73 -22.35 10.43
CA GLY A 179 4.58 -21.56 9.55
C GLY A 179 3.81 -20.86 8.41
N THR A 180 2.51 -20.61 8.61
CA THR A 180 1.62 -19.98 7.62
C THR A 180 1.18 -18.57 8.02
N ALA A 181 1.57 -18.11 9.20
CA ALA A 181 1.22 -16.78 9.69
C ALA A 181 2.00 -15.69 8.96
N ILE A 182 1.29 -14.64 8.57
CA ILE A 182 1.87 -13.40 8.05
C ILE A 182 1.59 -12.30 9.06
N HIS A 183 2.66 -11.74 9.64
CA HIS A 183 2.55 -10.66 10.63
C HIS A 183 2.62 -9.30 9.95
N LEU A 184 1.62 -8.47 10.24
CA LEU A 184 1.57 -7.08 9.83
C LEU A 184 1.73 -6.20 11.06
N ILE A 185 2.62 -5.23 10.96
CA ILE A 185 2.92 -4.27 12.01
C ILE A 185 2.38 -2.90 11.62
N GLY A 186 1.76 -2.25 12.60
CA GLY A 186 1.06 -1.00 12.42
C GLY A 186 1.91 0.24 12.71
N TYR A 187 1.65 1.29 11.98
CA TYR A 187 2.23 2.61 12.17
C TYR A 187 1.16 3.69 12.09
N SER A 188 1.37 4.82 12.76
CA SER A 188 0.55 6.01 12.59
C SER A 188 1.37 7.28 12.56
N TRP A 189 0.83 8.28 11.87
CA TRP A 189 1.34 9.64 11.82
C TRP A 189 0.18 10.63 12.04
N ALA A 190 0.44 11.73 12.76
CA ALA A 190 -0.52 12.83 12.93
C ALA A 190 0.11 14.15 12.46
N PRO A 191 -0.66 15.04 11.80
CA PRO A 191 -0.20 16.35 11.33
C PRO A 191 0.19 17.30 12.44
#